data_95c07f77ab82e4216685752747229ffa
#
_entry.id   95c07f77ab82e4216685752747229ffa
#
_cell.length_a   1.000
_cell.length_b   1.000
_cell.length_c   1.000
_cell.angle_alpha   90.00
_cell.angle_beta   90.00
_cell.angle_gamma   90.00
#
_symmetry.space_group_name_H-M   'P 1'
#
loop_
_entity.id
_entity.type
_entity.pdbx_description
1 polymer ?
#
loop_
_entity_poly.entity_id
_entity_poly.type
_entity_poly.pdbx_seq_one_letter_code
_entity_poly.pdbx_strand_id
1 'polypeptide(L)'
;VGFLGHIISKEGISVDPAKIEAIKEWPRPTNVTEVRSFLGLAGYYRRFVEGFSKIAASLSQLTKKGLKFHWGDSQERSFQELKDKLTSAPVLAMPTGTEGYVIYSDASKSGLGCVLMQHGRVIAYASRQLRNHEKNYPTHDLELAAVIFALKIWRHYLYGVSCDIYTDHKSLKYIFTQK
;
A
#
# COMPACT_ATOMS: atom_id res chain seq x y z
N VAL A 1 22.20 1.20 9.25
CA VAL A 1 21.84 2.00 10.42
C VAL A 1 20.35 1.82 10.69
N GLY A 2 20.01 1.49 11.94
CA GLY A 2 18.62 1.37 12.37
C GLY A 2 18.01 2.73 12.68
N PHE A 3 16.80 2.96 12.19
CA PHE A 3 16.07 4.20 12.42
C PHE A 3 14.55 3.95 12.40
N LEU A 4 13.89 4.23 13.53
CA LEU A 4 12.43 4.11 13.68
C LEU A 4 11.85 2.78 13.16
N GLY A 5 12.50 1.66 13.50
CA GLY A 5 12.06 0.32 13.08
C GLY A 5 12.43 -0.05 11.65
N HIS A 6 13.28 0.73 10.99
CA HIS A 6 13.81 0.46 9.65
C HIS A 6 15.33 0.31 9.68
N ILE A 7 15.87 -0.43 8.72
CA ILE A 7 17.30 -0.50 8.46
C ILE A 7 17.58 0.29 7.18
N ILE A 8 18.46 1.27 7.28
CA ILE A 8 18.91 2.09 6.16
C ILE A 8 20.33 1.66 5.78
N SER A 9 20.50 1.26 4.53
CA SER A 9 21.78 0.80 3.98
C SER A 9 22.04 1.42 2.60
N LYS A 10 23.16 1.07 1.98
CA LYS A 10 23.47 1.48 0.61
C LYS A 10 22.46 0.97 -0.41
N GLU A 11 21.85 -0.18 -0.14
CA GLU A 11 20.84 -0.78 -1.03
C GLU A 11 19.47 -0.14 -0.88
N GLY A 12 19.21 0.56 0.21
CA GLY A 12 17.94 1.25 0.46
C GLY A 12 17.42 1.09 1.88
N ILE A 13 16.11 0.99 2.00
CA ILE A 13 15.40 0.87 3.27
C ILE A 13 14.73 -0.50 3.38
N SER A 14 14.83 -1.11 4.55
CA SER A 14 14.21 -2.41 4.86
C SER A 14 13.57 -2.41 6.26
N VAL A 15 12.72 -3.40 6.52
CA VAL A 15 12.13 -3.62 7.84
C VAL A 15 13.21 -4.13 8.79
N ASP A 16 13.22 -3.63 10.03
CA ASP A 16 14.13 -4.10 11.06
C ASP A 16 13.92 -5.60 11.31
N PRO A 17 14.98 -6.43 11.29
CA PRO A 17 14.90 -7.86 11.59
C PRO A 17 14.22 -8.20 12.91
N ALA A 18 14.38 -7.38 13.95
CA ALA A 18 13.70 -7.57 15.24
C ALA A 18 12.19 -7.41 15.09
N LYS A 19 11.73 -6.50 14.23
CA LYS A 19 10.31 -6.33 13.93
C LYS A 19 9.76 -7.46 13.06
N ILE A 20 10.55 -7.98 12.14
CA ILE A 20 10.20 -9.17 11.34
C ILE A 20 9.96 -10.37 12.27
N GLU A 21 10.85 -10.63 13.22
CA GLU A 21 10.67 -11.69 14.22
C GLU A 21 9.40 -11.48 15.06
N ALA A 22 9.15 -10.27 15.52
CA ALA A 22 7.95 -9.95 16.30
C ALA A 22 6.67 -10.18 15.48
N ILE A 23 6.66 -9.83 14.19
CA ILE A 23 5.53 -10.06 13.29
C ILE A 23 5.34 -11.56 13.06
N LYS A 24 6.40 -12.30 12.81
CA LYS A 24 6.39 -13.74 12.58
C LYS A 24 5.76 -14.50 13.74
N GLU A 25 6.11 -14.13 14.97
CA GLU A 25 5.62 -14.75 16.20
C GLU A 25 4.30 -14.11 16.71
N TRP A 26 3.72 -13.17 15.98
CA TRP A 26 2.51 -12.47 16.42
C TRP A 26 1.34 -13.44 16.59
N PRO A 27 0.69 -13.47 17.78
CA PRO A 27 -0.40 -14.39 18.03
C PRO A 27 -1.67 -13.97 17.28
N ARG A 28 -2.51 -14.94 16.94
CA ARG A 28 -3.82 -14.67 16.34
C ARG A 28 -4.61 -13.73 17.23
N PRO A 29 -5.15 -12.63 16.70
CA PRO A 29 -6.05 -11.75 17.45
C PRO A 29 -7.32 -12.47 17.93
N THR A 30 -7.70 -12.23 19.19
CA THR A 30 -8.89 -12.80 19.81
C THR A 30 -10.01 -11.79 20.03
N ASN A 31 -9.75 -10.50 19.79
CA ASN A 31 -10.71 -9.42 19.93
C ASN A 31 -10.36 -8.25 19.01
N VAL A 32 -11.27 -7.28 18.90
CA VAL A 32 -11.11 -6.12 18.02
C VAL A 32 -9.88 -5.27 18.37
N THR A 33 -9.58 -5.12 19.65
CA THR A 33 -8.40 -4.36 20.11
C THR A 33 -7.11 -4.99 19.63
N GLU A 34 -7.00 -6.30 19.71
CA GLU A 34 -5.82 -7.03 19.19
C GLU A 34 -5.72 -6.94 17.66
N VAL A 35 -6.86 -6.97 16.93
CA VAL A 35 -6.87 -6.73 15.49
C VAL A 35 -6.33 -5.34 15.16
N ARG A 36 -6.78 -4.32 15.87
CA ARG A 36 -6.28 -2.94 15.69
C ARG A 36 -4.79 -2.82 15.97
N SER A 37 -4.30 -3.50 17.00
CA SER A 37 -2.86 -3.51 17.33
C SER A 37 -2.03 -4.13 16.20
N PHE A 38 -2.46 -5.26 15.66
CA PHE A 38 -1.80 -5.90 14.53
C PHE A 38 -1.85 -5.03 13.27
N LEU A 39 -3.02 -4.48 12.92
CA LEU A 39 -3.18 -3.60 11.77
C LEU A 39 -2.39 -2.30 11.92
N GLY A 40 -2.24 -1.79 13.12
CA GLY A 40 -1.40 -0.62 13.41
C GLY A 40 0.07 -0.89 13.10
N LEU A 41 0.60 -2.02 13.56
CA LEU A 41 1.96 -2.42 13.26
C LEU A 41 2.15 -2.73 11.77
N ALA A 42 1.28 -3.55 11.19
CA ALA A 42 1.33 -3.88 9.77
C ALA A 42 1.20 -2.62 8.89
N GLY A 43 0.29 -1.72 9.26
CA GLY A 43 0.06 -0.46 8.56
C GLY A 43 1.25 0.51 8.63
N TYR A 44 2.06 0.44 9.67
CA TYR A 44 3.31 1.21 9.77
C TYR A 44 4.30 0.83 8.66
N TYR A 45 4.28 -0.43 8.23
CA TYR A 45 5.15 -0.96 7.17
C TYR A 45 4.42 -1.12 5.82
N ARG A 46 3.27 -0.47 5.62
CA ARG A 46 2.47 -0.64 4.40
C ARG A 46 3.21 -0.28 3.11
N ARG A 47 4.19 0.61 3.16
CA ARG A 47 5.00 0.97 1.99
C ARG A 47 5.76 -0.21 1.39
N PHE A 48 5.98 -1.27 2.17
CA PHE A 48 6.68 -2.49 1.75
C PHE A 48 5.74 -3.54 1.16
N VAL A 49 4.42 -3.32 1.19
CA VAL A 49 3.43 -4.33 0.83
C VAL A 49 2.58 -3.83 -0.33
N GLU A 50 2.72 -4.49 -1.47
CA GLU A 50 1.85 -4.25 -2.62
C GLU A 50 0.42 -4.70 -2.30
N GLY A 51 -0.57 -3.83 -2.57
CA GLY A 51 -1.97 -4.15 -2.34
C GLY A 51 -2.38 -4.33 -0.88
N PHE A 52 -1.71 -3.65 0.04
CA PHE A 52 -1.94 -3.76 1.49
C PHE A 52 -3.43 -3.66 1.86
N SER A 53 -4.16 -2.69 1.33
CA SER A 53 -5.55 -2.46 1.69
C SER A 53 -6.47 -3.62 1.29
N LYS A 54 -6.19 -4.26 0.16
CA LYS A 54 -6.93 -5.43 -0.30
C LYS A 54 -6.65 -6.65 0.58
N ILE A 55 -5.38 -6.88 0.91
CA ILE A 55 -4.97 -7.98 1.79
C ILE A 55 -5.58 -7.79 3.18
N ALA A 56 -5.54 -6.59 3.73
CA ALA A 56 -6.03 -6.27 5.07
C ALA A 56 -7.55 -6.13 5.16
N ALA A 57 -8.29 -6.18 4.06
CA ALA A 57 -9.72 -5.84 4.03
C ALA A 57 -10.57 -6.62 5.03
N SER A 58 -10.39 -7.94 5.13
CA SER A 58 -11.15 -8.79 6.05
C SER A 58 -10.89 -8.45 7.52
N LEU A 59 -9.66 -8.09 7.86
CA LEU A 59 -9.30 -7.66 9.22
C LEU A 59 -9.83 -6.26 9.52
N SER A 60 -9.74 -5.34 8.56
CA SER A 60 -10.28 -3.98 8.69
C SER A 60 -11.79 -3.99 8.91
N GLN A 61 -12.52 -4.91 8.30
CA GLN A 61 -13.96 -5.08 8.52
C GLN A 61 -14.29 -5.36 9.99
N LEU A 62 -13.47 -6.17 10.68
CA LEU A 62 -13.70 -6.47 12.11
C LEU A 62 -13.56 -5.24 13.02
N THR A 63 -12.92 -4.19 12.57
CA THR A 63 -12.72 -2.95 13.35
C THR A 63 -13.88 -1.96 13.22
N LYS A 64 -14.85 -2.23 12.35
CA LYS A 64 -15.99 -1.36 12.14
C LYS A 64 -16.94 -1.39 13.35
N LYS A 65 -17.43 -0.19 13.69
CA LYS A 65 -18.37 -0.04 14.81
C LYS A 65 -19.66 -0.86 14.60
N GLY A 66 -20.10 -1.54 15.64
CA GLY A 66 -21.36 -2.28 15.63
C GLY A 66 -21.28 -3.70 15.07
N LEU A 67 -20.11 -4.14 14.60
CA LEU A 67 -19.93 -5.52 14.15
C LEU A 67 -19.48 -6.42 15.31
N LYS A 68 -20.08 -7.61 15.37
CA LYS A 68 -19.66 -8.65 16.29
C LYS A 68 -18.34 -9.25 15.81
N PHE A 69 -17.40 -9.43 16.74
CA PHE A 69 -16.14 -10.10 16.42
C PHE A 69 -16.38 -11.55 15.99
N HIS A 70 -15.89 -11.89 14.82
CA HIS A 70 -15.90 -13.26 14.30
C HIS A 70 -14.63 -13.48 13.46
N TRP A 71 -13.83 -14.46 13.87
CA TRP A 71 -12.62 -14.83 13.16
C TRP A 71 -12.86 -16.08 12.32
N GLY A 72 -12.99 -15.90 11.02
CA GLY A 72 -13.20 -16.98 10.06
C GLY A 72 -11.98 -17.16 9.12
N ASP A 73 -12.17 -17.95 8.07
CA ASP A 73 -11.11 -18.28 7.12
C ASP A 73 -10.56 -17.06 6.38
N SER A 74 -11.40 -16.09 6.05
CA SER A 74 -10.96 -14.87 5.36
C SER A 74 -10.06 -14.01 6.24
N GLN A 75 -10.36 -13.91 7.53
CA GLN A 75 -9.53 -13.20 8.50
C GLN A 75 -8.19 -13.91 8.70
N GLU A 76 -8.22 -15.23 8.83
CA GLU A 76 -7.00 -16.04 8.95
C GLU A 76 -6.10 -15.89 7.73
N ARG A 77 -6.65 -15.93 6.54
CA ARG A 77 -5.89 -15.72 5.30
C ARG A 77 -5.28 -14.34 5.23
N SER A 78 -6.04 -13.28 5.55
CA SER A 78 -5.52 -11.91 5.61
C SER A 78 -4.37 -11.78 6.61
N PHE A 79 -4.54 -12.35 7.78
CA PHE A 79 -3.53 -12.33 8.85
C PHE A 79 -2.23 -13.02 8.42
N GLN A 80 -2.33 -14.23 7.89
CA GLN A 80 -1.16 -14.98 7.42
C GLN A 80 -0.50 -14.32 6.22
N GLU A 81 -1.27 -13.83 5.27
CA GLU A 81 -0.74 -13.13 4.09
C GLU A 81 0.01 -11.85 4.45
N LEU A 82 -0.52 -11.04 5.37
CA LEU A 82 0.19 -9.85 5.88
C LEU A 82 1.49 -10.23 6.58
N LYS A 83 1.48 -11.27 7.40
CA LYS A 83 2.69 -11.77 8.05
C LYS A 83 3.73 -12.20 7.01
N ASP A 84 3.33 -12.96 6.01
CA ASP A 84 4.22 -13.43 4.94
C ASP A 84 4.80 -12.25 4.14
N LYS A 85 3.98 -11.29 3.76
CA LYS A 85 4.42 -10.10 3.01
C LYS A 85 5.40 -9.24 3.81
N LEU A 86 5.19 -9.08 5.10
CA LEU A 86 6.05 -8.28 5.96
C LEU A 86 7.35 -9.00 6.30
N THR A 87 7.31 -10.31 6.54
CA THR A 87 8.51 -11.10 6.84
C THR A 87 9.39 -11.35 5.62
N SER A 88 8.83 -11.28 4.42
CA SER A 88 9.55 -11.37 3.14
C SER A 88 9.64 -10.03 2.40
N ALA A 89 9.45 -8.91 3.11
CA ALA A 89 9.43 -7.59 2.51
C ALA A 89 10.74 -7.27 1.76
N PRO A 90 10.65 -6.67 0.56
CA PRO A 90 11.84 -6.32 -0.21
C PRO A 90 12.57 -5.11 0.40
N VAL A 91 13.83 -4.93 0.01
CA VAL A 91 14.53 -3.66 0.23
C VAL A 91 14.00 -2.63 -0.77
N LEU A 92 13.52 -1.51 -0.28
CA LEU A 92 13.02 -0.41 -1.11
C LEU A 92 14.11 0.60 -1.40
N ALA A 93 14.06 1.22 -2.58
CA ALA A 93 15.00 2.25 -2.98
C ALA A 93 14.78 3.54 -2.19
N MET A 94 15.87 4.25 -1.90
CA MET A 94 15.80 5.64 -1.43
C MET A 94 15.71 6.56 -2.64
N PRO A 95 14.82 7.58 -2.63
CA PRO A 95 14.76 8.53 -3.73
C PRO A 95 16.06 9.33 -3.85
N THR A 96 16.50 9.55 -5.11
CA THR A 96 17.72 10.30 -5.43
C THR A 96 17.43 11.33 -6.51
N GLY A 97 17.81 12.58 -6.28
CA GLY A 97 17.66 13.64 -7.28
C GLY A 97 16.22 13.95 -7.66
N THR A 98 16.04 14.53 -8.85
CA THR A 98 14.75 15.05 -9.32
C THR A 98 14.24 14.38 -10.59
N GLU A 99 14.91 13.36 -11.08
CA GLU A 99 14.60 12.73 -12.36
C GLU A 99 14.29 11.24 -12.22
N GLY A 100 13.60 10.70 -13.21
CA GLY A 100 13.37 9.27 -13.35
C GLY A 100 12.25 8.69 -12.50
N TYR A 101 11.39 9.52 -11.90
CA TYR A 101 10.23 9.06 -11.14
C TYR A 101 9.16 8.51 -12.06
N VAL A 102 8.63 7.35 -11.70
CA VAL A 102 7.58 6.66 -12.44
C VAL A 102 6.53 6.17 -11.44
N ILE A 103 5.26 6.39 -11.77
CA ILE A 103 4.14 5.83 -11.02
C ILE A 103 3.41 4.83 -11.91
N TYR A 104 3.18 3.63 -11.38
CA TYR A 104 2.22 2.69 -11.92
C TYR A 104 1.00 2.70 -11.02
N SER A 105 -0.19 2.84 -11.61
CA SER A 105 -1.44 2.83 -10.87
C SER A 105 -2.41 1.81 -11.45
N ASP A 106 -3.20 1.21 -10.56
CA ASP A 106 -4.22 0.23 -10.88
C ASP A 106 -5.46 0.49 -10.04
N ALA A 107 -6.61 0.27 -10.63
CA ALA A 107 -7.89 0.44 -9.96
C ALA A 107 -8.83 -0.72 -10.26
N SER A 108 -9.55 -1.14 -9.24
CA SER A 108 -10.56 -2.17 -9.36
C SER A 108 -11.74 -1.86 -8.42
N LYS A 109 -12.79 -2.66 -8.51
CA LYS A 109 -13.92 -2.57 -7.56
C LYS A 109 -13.51 -2.90 -6.11
N SER A 110 -12.34 -3.49 -5.90
CA SER A 110 -11.82 -3.81 -4.56
C SER A 110 -10.95 -2.69 -3.95
N GLY A 111 -10.49 -1.74 -4.75
CA GLY A 111 -9.67 -0.64 -4.25
C GLY A 111 -8.75 -0.03 -5.28
N LEU A 112 -7.95 0.92 -4.81
CA LEU A 112 -6.93 1.62 -5.59
C LEU A 112 -5.55 1.16 -5.15
N GLY A 113 -4.65 0.95 -6.10
CA GLY A 113 -3.26 0.59 -5.84
C GLY A 113 -2.30 1.38 -6.71
N CYS A 114 -1.12 1.65 -6.20
CA CYS A 114 -0.07 2.31 -6.95
C CYS A 114 1.31 1.98 -6.40
N VAL A 115 2.32 2.15 -7.25
CA VAL A 115 3.71 1.97 -6.91
C VAL A 115 4.53 3.14 -7.45
N LEU A 116 5.39 3.70 -6.60
CA LEU A 116 6.35 4.72 -6.98
C LEU A 116 7.71 4.06 -7.22
N MET A 117 8.26 4.31 -8.37
CA MET A 117 9.57 3.78 -8.78
C MET A 117 10.52 4.89 -9.21
N GLN A 118 11.80 4.58 -9.18
CA GLN A 118 12.86 5.42 -9.76
C GLN A 118 14.00 4.51 -10.22
N HIS A 119 14.48 4.71 -11.44
CA HIS A 119 15.57 3.93 -12.03
C HIS A 119 15.35 2.41 -11.97
N GLY A 120 14.12 1.96 -12.23
CA GLY A 120 13.74 0.54 -12.23
C GLY A 120 13.60 -0.10 -10.85
N ARG A 121 13.67 0.68 -9.76
CA ARG A 121 13.54 0.18 -8.40
C ARG A 121 12.33 0.79 -7.70
N VAL A 122 11.67 0.00 -6.85
CA VAL A 122 10.51 0.44 -6.07
C VAL A 122 10.96 1.31 -4.89
N ILE A 123 10.33 2.48 -4.76
CA ILE A 123 10.48 3.38 -3.60
C ILE A 123 9.39 3.07 -2.56
N ALA A 124 8.15 2.94 -2.99
CA ALA A 124 7.02 2.70 -2.10
C ALA A 124 5.82 2.12 -2.84
N TYR A 125 5.04 1.31 -2.13
CA TYR A 125 3.68 0.91 -2.51
C TYR A 125 2.67 1.74 -1.74
N ALA A 126 1.50 1.97 -2.34
CA ALA A 126 0.36 2.56 -1.66
C ALA A 126 -0.94 1.95 -2.16
N SER A 127 -1.91 1.86 -1.29
CA SER A 127 -3.24 1.33 -1.61
C SER A 127 -4.28 1.87 -0.65
N ARG A 128 -5.54 1.92 -1.09
CA ARG A 128 -6.67 2.18 -0.20
C ARG A 128 -7.94 1.53 -0.72
N GLN A 129 -8.86 1.30 0.17
CA GLN A 129 -10.20 0.83 -0.20
C GLN A 129 -10.99 1.96 -0.87
N LEU A 130 -11.98 1.59 -1.70
CA LEU A 130 -12.90 2.56 -2.28
C LEU A 130 -13.80 3.15 -1.20
N ARG A 131 -14.07 4.45 -1.32
CA ARG A 131 -15.14 5.11 -0.58
C ARG A 131 -16.50 4.67 -1.14
N ASN A 132 -17.56 4.82 -0.36
CA ASN A 132 -18.89 4.35 -0.76
C ASN A 132 -19.34 4.92 -2.11
N HIS A 133 -19.12 6.22 -2.37
CA HIS A 133 -19.49 6.86 -3.63
C HIS A 133 -18.61 6.40 -4.80
N GLU A 134 -17.36 6.00 -4.54
CA GLU A 134 -16.44 5.53 -5.57
C GLU A 134 -16.79 4.14 -6.11
N LYS A 135 -17.51 3.33 -5.33
CA LYS A 135 -17.93 1.98 -5.76
C LYS A 135 -18.82 2.00 -7.00
N ASN A 136 -19.50 3.10 -7.26
CA ASN A 136 -20.36 3.29 -8.42
C ASN A 136 -19.66 3.97 -9.59
N TYR A 137 -18.39 4.34 -9.45
CA TYR A 137 -17.66 5.01 -10.52
C TYR A 137 -17.43 4.07 -11.71
N PRO A 138 -17.51 4.60 -12.95
CA PRO A 138 -17.00 3.90 -14.12
C PRO A 138 -15.51 3.58 -13.98
N THR A 139 -15.04 2.59 -14.72
CA THR A 139 -13.65 2.14 -14.65
C THR A 139 -12.64 3.28 -14.87
N HIS A 140 -12.88 4.14 -15.87
CA HIS A 140 -11.98 5.26 -16.15
C HIS A 140 -11.92 6.30 -15.00
N ASP A 141 -13.01 6.50 -14.27
CA ASP A 141 -13.03 7.38 -13.10
C ASP A 141 -12.25 6.77 -11.93
N LEU A 142 -12.32 5.46 -11.75
CA LEU A 142 -11.52 4.74 -10.74
C LEU A 142 -10.03 4.82 -11.08
N GLU A 143 -9.66 4.67 -12.35
CA GLU A 143 -8.25 4.80 -12.78
C GLU A 143 -7.72 6.21 -12.52
N LEU A 144 -8.53 7.24 -12.83
CA LEU A 144 -8.18 8.62 -12.53
C LEU A 144 -8.05 8.85 -11.01
N ALA A 145 -8.96 8.28 -10.22
CA ALA A 145 -8.90 8.34 -8.77
C ALA A 145 -7.61 7.73 -8.21
N ALA A 146 -7.14 6.62 -8.80
CA ALA A 146 -5.88 5.99 -8.43
C ALA A 146 -4.68 6.90 -8.72
N VAL A 147 -4.65 7.57 -9.86
CA VAL A 147 -3.61 8.55 -10.21
C VAL A 147 -3.60 9.72 -9.22
N ILE A 148 -4.76 10.30 -8.93
CA ILE A 148 -4.89 11.41 -7.98
C ILE A 148 -4.45 10.98 -6.57
N PHE A 149 -4.82 9.78 -6.15
CA PHE A 149 -4.39 9.21 -4.87
C PHE A 149 -2.87 9.11 -4.79
N ALA A 150 -2.22 8.58 -5.83
CA ALA A 150 -0.77 8.45 -5.91
C ALA A 150 -0.08 9.82 -5.82
N LEU A 151 -0.54 10.80 -6.60
CA LEU A 151 0.02 12.16 -6.61
C LEU A 151 -0.12 12.86 -5.25
N LYS A 152 -1.20 12.62 -4.54
CA LYS A 152 -1.41 13.19 -3.20
C LYS A 152 -0.53 12.54 -2.15
N ILE A 153 -0.45 11.21 -2.12
CA ILE A 153 0.28 10.49 -1.08
C ILE A 153 1.80 10.67 -1.21
N TRP A 154 2.30 10.82 -2.44
CA TRP A 154 3.72 11.04 -2.72
C TRP A 154 4.06 12.48 -3.10
N ARG A 155 3.19 13.41 -2.77
CA ARG A 155 3.38 14.84 -3.06
C ARG A 155 4.75 15.36 -2.61
N HIS A 156 5.22 14.93 -1.45
CA HIS A 156 6.50 15.33 -0.89
C HIS A 156 7.72 14.85 -1.70
N TYR A 157 7.59 13.74 -2.45
CA TYR A 157 8.64 13.29 -3.38
C TYR A 157 8.55 13.99 -4.74
N LEU A 158 7.34 14.32 -5.19
CA LEU A 158 7.06 14.69 -6.57
C LEU A 158 6.93 16.20 -6.79
N TYR A 159 6.95 16.99 -5.72
CA TYR A 159 6.81 18.43 -5.85
C TYR A 159 7.96 19.02 -6.68
N GLY A 160 7.63 19.71 -7.78
CA GLY A 160 8.59 20.34 -8.65
C GLY A 160 9.42 19.41 -9.52
N VAL A 161 9.06 18.12 -9.61
CA VAL A 161 9.75 17.13 -10.47
C VAL A 161 8.83 16.57 -11.53
N SER A 162 9.42 16.10 -12.64
CA SER A 162 8.72 15.36 -13.68
C SER A 162 8.50 13.92 -13.23
N CYS A 163 7.31 13.38 -13.50
CA CYS A 163 6.95 12.01 -13.19
C CYS A 163 6.13 11.41 -14.33
N ASP A 164 6.55 10.26 -14.82
CA ASP A 164 5.77 9.50 -15.79
C ASP A 164 4.74 8.64 -15.04
N ILE A 165 3.51 8.60 -15.58
CA ILE A 165 2.41 7.85 -14.97
C ILE A 165 1.89 6.84 -15.97
N TYR A 166 1.84 5.57 -15.55
CA TYR A 166 1.31 4.46 -16.33
C TYR A 166 0.08 3.89 -15.66
N THR A 167 -0.97 3.64 -16.46
CA THR A 167 -2.19 2.98 -16.04
C THR A 167 -2.52 1.85 -17.02
N ASP A 168 -3.23 0.84 -16.58
CA ASP A 168 -3.65 -0.26 -17.45
C ASP A 168 -4.76 0.14 -18.43
N HIS A 169 -5.39 1.29 -18.22
CA HIS A 169 -6.55 1.70 -18.98
C HIS A 169 -6.18 2.62 -20.14
N LYS A 170 -6.39 2.13 -21.37
CA LYS A 170 -6.13 2.89 -22.61
C LYS A 170 -6.89 4.22 -22.68
N SER A 171 -8.07 4.32 -22.04
CA SER A 171 -8.90 5.54 -22.08
C SER A 171 -8.27 6.73 -21.38
N LEU A 172 -7.44 6.56 -20.36
CA LEU A 172 -6.77 7.67 -19.69
C LEU A 172 -5.67 8.30 -20.53
N LYS A 173 -5.09 7.53 -21.46
CA LYS A 173 -4.09 8.05 -22.40
C LYS A 173 -4.61 9.20 -23.24
N TYR A 174 -5.92 9.26 -23.46
CA TYR A 174 -6.58 10.30 -24.27
C TYR A 174 -7.00 11.53 -23.45
N ILE A 175 -7.22 11.38 -22.15
CA ILE A 175 -7.61 12.51 -21.27
C ILE A 175 -6.47 13.52 -21.14
N PHE A 176 -5.23 13.04 -21.04
CA PHE A 176 -4.05 13.91 -20.90
C PHE A 176 -3.56 14.48 -22.24
N THR A 177 -4.07 14.00 -23.38
CA THR A 177 -3.69 14.45 -24.71
C THR A 177 -4.74 15.34 -25.39
N GLN A 178 -5.89 15.55 -24.79
CA GLN A 178 -6.87 16.52 -25.28
C GLN A 178 -6.42 17.94 -24.98
N LYS A 179 -6.11 18.69 -26.06
CA LYS A 179 -5.84 20.13 -26.01
C LYS A 179 -7.12 20.90 -25.79
#